data_4bf936a00fcb6fbc0aec8cd1ec2dcab0
#
_entry.id   4bf936a00fcb6fbc0aec8cd1ec2dcab0
#
_cell.length_a   1.000
_cell.length_b   1.000
_cell.length_c   1.000
_cell.angle_alpha   90.00
_cell.angle_beta   90.00
_cell.angle_gamma   90.00
#
_symmetry.space_group_name_H-M   'P 1'
#
loop_
_entity.id
_entity.type
_entity.pdbx_description
1 polymer ?
#
loop_
_entity_poly.entity_id
_entity_poly.type
_entity_poly.pdbx_seq_one_letter_code
_entity_poly.pdbx_strand_id
1 'polypeptide(L)'
;KGVDEAPDTNSFYLSVVSSSGRVYYEGLYGQRPKSLTVDYGEYRLSLLSTTNLEPSFSNPCFGDIKQIMIDSAADTLIVFNCKQMNSGIKFTFAESFRNRFPGSGITLRDNNSKVLFYAYNERRYAYFMPGTIDLLYTKSNGEDTLLLRREVVEKQMLKLNLSYSPLHKDISSFIRIGLDTTRYWNNKDYNIGISLPQGTLSVAEAKAAVGEKGVMVFGYIVGTDATANSIRVGPPFSSDTYIIIGDSRSDFNSERLMAVELPSKSQIREDLNLVSHPELVGAAVILTGDIVESYQSLGSGLKNTKAYTLLE
;
A
#
# COMPACT_ATOMS: atom_id res chain seq x y z
N LYS A 1 -17.70 -3.50 14.82
CA LYS A 1 -18.38 -2.74 15.86
C LYS A 1 -17.42 -1.65 16.26
N GLY A 2 -17.81 -0.37 16.17
CA GLY A 2 -17.12 0.72 16.81
C GLY A 2 -17.16 0.51 18.33
N VAL A 3 -16.25 1.12 19.07
CA VAL A 3 -16.36 1.15 20.52
C VAL A 3 -17.54 2.06 20.83
N ASP A 4 -18.72 1.48 20.99
CA ASP A 4 -19.97 2.21 21.27
C ASP A 4 -20.14 2.52 22.77
N GLU A 5 -19.26 1.97 23.62
CA GLU A 5 -19.22 2.26 25.05
C GLU A 5 -17.91 2.97 25.43
N ALA A 6 -18.04 4.06 26.17
CA ALA A 6 -16.88 4.73 26.73
C ALA A 6 -16.16 3.73 27.68
N PRO A 7 -14.84 3.54 27.56
CA PRO A 7 -14.13 2.63 28.44
C PRO A 7 -14.21 3.11 29.89
N ASP A 8 -14.32 2.15 30.84
CA ASP A 8 -14.32 2.46 32.27
C ASP A 8 -12.96 3.05 32.67
N THR A 9 -12.97 4.33 33.03
CA THR A 9 -11.76 5.05 33.43
C THR A 9 -11.11 4.52 34.73
N ASN A 10 -11.82 3.78 35.54
CA ASN A 10 -11.24 3.15 36.76
C ASN A 10 -10.17 2.11 36.37
N SER A 11 -10.27 1.52 35.19
CA SER A 11 -9.31 0.55 34.67
C SER A 11 -8.09 1.21 33.98
N PHE A 12 -8.08 2.55 33.84
CA PHE A 12 -6.96 3.26 33.24
C PHE A 12 -5.75 3.25 34.16
N TYR A 13 -4.58 3.27 33.58
CA TYR A 13 -3.31 3.31 34.30
C TYR A 13 -2.86 4.75 34.46
N LEU A 14 -2.76 5.18 35.74
CA LEU A 14 -2.28 6.51 36.12
C LEU A 14 -0.81 6.43 36.51
N SER A 15 0.00 7.31 35.95
CA SER A 15 1.38 7.53 36.38
C SER A 15 1.59 9.00 36.67
N VAL A 16 2.23 9.28 37.82
CA VAL A 16 2.60 10.61 38.31
C VAL A 16 4.09 10.61 38.63
N VAL A 17 4.88 11.26 37.81
CA VAL A 17 6.34 11.25 37.87
C VAL A 17 6.88 12.67 37.85
N SER A 18 7.81 13.00 38.76
CA SER A 18 8.50 14.28 38.75
C SER A 18 9.51 14.37 37.60
N SER A 19 9.96 15.58 37.24
CA SER A 19 11.03 15.81 36.27
C SER A 19 12.36 15.15 36.67
N SER A 20 12.59 14.89 37.97
CA SER A 20 13.74 14.13 38.49
C SER A 20 13.60 12.62 38.33
N GLY A 21 12.47 12.12 37.81
CA GLY A 21 12.20 10.69 37.68
C GLY A 21 11.63 10.00 38.91
N ARG A 22 11.32 10.73 40.01
CA ARG A 22 10.68 10.14 41.17
C ARG A 22 9.22 9.85 40.88
N VAL A 23 8.81 8.59 41.10
CA VAL A 23 7.43 8.13 40.96
C VAL A 23 6.66 8.40 42.26
N TYR A 24 5.56 9.15 42.19
CA TYR A 24 4.66 9.42 43.27
C TYR A 24 3.42 8.53 43.28
N TYR A 25 2.99 8.13 42.09
CA TYR A 25 1.95 7.11 41.93
C TYR A 25 2.13 6.40 40.59
N GLU A 26 1.89 5.10 40.60
CA GLU A 26 1.84 4.27 39.43
C GLU A 26 0.89 3.08 39.68
N GLY A 27 -0.23 3.03 38.92
CA GLY A 27 -1.25 2.00 39.12
C GLY A 27 -2.59 2.36 38.48
N LEU A 28 -3.61 1.55 38.81
CA LEU A 28 -4.96 1.77 38.28
C LEU A 28 -5.59 3.04 38.89
N TYR A 29 -6.20 3.84 38.02
CA TYR A 29 -6.85 5.09 38.44
C TYR A 29 -7.92 4.89 39.49
N GLY A 30 -8.71 3.80 39.43
CA GLY A 30 -9.71 3.45 40.40
C GLY A 30 -9.15 3.10 41.79
N GLN A 31 -7.86 2.78 41.91
CA GLN A 31 -7.17 2.41 43.13
C GLN A 31 -6.30 3.54 43.70
N ARG A 32 -6.26 4.71 43.03
CA ARG A 32 -5.45 5.84 43.49
C ARG A 32 -5.94 6.36 44.85
N PRO A 33 -5.07 6.90 45.70
CA PRO A 33 -5.46 7.66 46.88
C PRO A 33 -6.28 8.89 46.47
N LYS A 34 -7.12 9.38 47.37
CA LYS A 34 -7.95 10.57 47.15
C LYS A 34 -7.11 11.81 46.87
N SER A 35 -5.94 11.91 47.50
CA SER A 35 -4.96 12.99 47.28
C SER A 35 -3.56 12.42 47.31
N LEU A 36 -2.64 13.06 46.55
CA LEU A 36 -1.22 12.76 46.56
C LEU A 36 -0.49 13.98 47.09
N THR A 37 0.34 13.77 48.10
CA THR A 37 1.26 14.80 48.57
C THR A 37 2.53 14.71 47.76
N VAL A 38 2.91 15.80 47.10
CA VAL A 38 4.05 15.86 46.20
C VAL A 38 4.93 17.06 46.58
N ASP A 39 6.20 17.03 46.22
CA ASP A 39 7.12 18.14 46.38
C ASP A 39 6.84 19.25 45.34
N TYR A 40 7.38 20.45 45.58
CA TYR A 40 7.34 21.50 44.53
C TYR A 40 8.18 21.08 43.32
N GLY A 41 7.70 21.36 42.11
CA GLY A 41 8.43 21.07 40.91
C GLY A 41 7.55 20.69 39.74
N GLU A 42 8.20 20.27 38.66
CA GLU A 42 7.52 19.84 37.42
C GLU A 42 7.17 18.36 37.49
N TYR A 43 6.01 18.04 36.98
CA TYR A 43 5.45 16.68 36.92
C TYR A 43 4.95 16.34 35.55
N ARG A 44 5.20 15.08 35.14
CA ARG A 44 4.51 14.44 34.03
C ARG A 44 3.46 13.49 34.59
N LEU A 45 2.22 13.72 34.18
CA LEU A 45 1.08 12.87 34.51
C LEU A 45 0.61 12.18 33.23
N SER A 46 0.37 10.88 33.28
CA SER A 46 -0.25 10.15 32.17
C SER A 46 -1.37 9.27 32.70
N LEU A 47 -2.53 9.34 32.04
CA LEU A 47 -3.67 8.47 32.30
C LEU A 47 -4.01 7.77 30.99
N LEU A 48 -3.80 6.43 30.93
CA LEU A 48 -3.88 5.65 29.71
C LEU A 48 -4.77 4.41 29.91
N SER A 49 -5.61 4.09 28.93
CA SER A 49 -6.44 2.87 28.95
C SER A 49 -5.61 1.58 28.75
N THR A 50 -4.38 1.69 28.25
CA THR A 50 -3.44 0.58 28.07
C THR A 50 -2.02 1.08 28.23
N THR A 51 -1.15 0.27 28.79
CA THR A 51 0.30 0.50 28.84
C THR A 51 1.04 -0.11 27.63
N ASN A 52 0.35 -0.97 26.87
CA ASN A 52 0.91 -1.52 25.64
C ASN A 52 0.67 -0.55 24.49
N LEU A 53 1.70 0.19 24.11
CA LEU A 53 1.70 1.15 22.99
C LEU A 53 2.29 0.57 21.69
N GLU A 54 2.66 -0.72 21.69
CA GLU A 54 3.13 -1.42 20.51
C GLU A 54 2.01 -1.58 19.45
N PRO A 55 2.35 -1.64 18.18
CA PRO A 55 1.38 -1.92 17.13
C PRO A 55 0.61 -3.22 17.40
N SER A 56 -0.71 -3.15 17.41
CA SER A 56 -1.54 -4.31 17.76
C SER A 56 -2.95 -4.20 17.17
N PHE A 57 -3.63 -5.35 17.06
CA PHE A 57 -5.02 -5.38 16.63
C PHE A 57 -5.99 -5.12 17.79
N SER A 58 -7.09 -4.42 17.51
CA SER A 58 -8.20 -4.21 18.43
C SER A 58 -7.81 -3.55 19.76
N ASN A 59 -6.75 -2.76 19.78
CA ASN A 59 -6.24 -2.08 20.96
C ASN A 59 -6.24 -0.54 20.84
N PRO A 60 -7.43 0.11 20.82
CA PRO A 60 -7.49 1.56 20.86
C PRO A 60 -6.95 2.05 22.22
N CYS A 61 -5.99 2.99 22.18
CA CYS A 61 -5.45 3.63 23.36
C CYS A 61 -6.18 4.94 23.62
N PHE A 62 -6.86 5.06 24.75
CA PHE A 62 -7.47 6.30 25.22
C PHE A 62 -6.64 6.86 26.37
N GLY A 63 -6.49 8.17 26.40
CA GLY A 63 -5.76 8.78 27.50
C GLY A 63 -5.53 10.27 27.33
N ASP A 64 -4.82 10.81 28.31
CA ASP A 64 -4.34 12.18 28.33
C ASP A 64 -2.98 12.21 29.04
N ILE A 65 -2.09 13.06 28.56
CA ILE A 65 -0.76 13.30 29.15
C ILE A 65 -0.64 14.79 29.42
N LYS A 66 -0.25 15.11 30.68
CA LYS A 66 -0.07 16.50 31.12
C LYS A 66 1.32 16.70 31.69
N GLN A 67 1.86 17.88 31.45
CA GLN A 67 2.97 18.42 32.19
C GLN A 67 2.44 19.58 33.03
N ILE A 68 2.74 19.57 34.32
CA ILE A 68 2.27 20.58 35.26
C ILE A 68 3.43 21.04 36.16
N MET A 69 3.32 22.24 36.66
CA MET A 69 4.19 22.80 37.70
C MET A 69 3.38 22.89 38.99
N ILE A 70 3.94 22.39 40.06
CA ILE A 70 3.45 22.57 41.45
C ILE A 70 4.38 23.55 42.16
N ASP A 71 3.90 24.79 42.38
CA ASP A 71 4.67 25.90 42.89
C ASP A 71 4.11 26.49 44.19
N SER A 72 2.99 25.95 44.69
CA SER A 72 2.33 26.41 45.90
C SER A 72 1.83 25.24 46.72
N ALA A 73 1.63 25.47 48.05
CA ALA A 73 1.06 24.49 48.99
C ALA A 73 -0.46 24.34 48.84
N ALA A 74 -1.10 24.98 47.88
CA ALA A 74 -2.53 24.89 47.65
C ALA A 74 -2.92 23.55 46.97
N ASP A 75 -4.10 23.03 47.30
CA ASP A 75 -4.66 21.88 46.61
C ASP A 75 -4.85 22.17 45.12
N THR A 76 -4.31 21.32 44.30
CA THR A 76 -4.40 21.44 42.84
C THR A 76 -5.28 20.34 42.27
N LEU A 77 -6.36 20.72 41.59
CA LEU A 77 -7.23 19.77 40.85
C LEU A 77 -6.73 19.55 39.47
N ILE A 78 -6.43 18.32 39.13
CA ILE A 78 -6.02 17.90 37.76
C ILE A 78 -7.18 17.22 37.06
N VAL A 79 -7.62 17.76 35.94
CA VAL A 79 -8.68 17.20 35.09
C VAL A 79 -8.05 16.56 33.86
N PHE A 80 -8.27 15.27 33.64
CA PHE A 80 -7.87 14.56 32.43
C PHE A 80 -9.01 14.57 31.41
N ASN A 81 -8.69 14.94 30.16
CA ASN A 81 -9.59 14.85 29.01
C ASN A 81 -9.14 13.73 28.08
N CYS A 82 -9.48 12.48 28.48
CA CYS A 82 -9.04 11.31 27.74
C CYS A 82 -9.64 11.26 26.34
N LYS A 83 -8.77 11.11 25.34
CA LYS A 83 -9.11 10.97 23.92
C LYS A 83 -8.41 9.75 23.33
N GLN A 84 -8.83 9.26 22.18
CA GLN A 84 -8.08 8.22 21.48
C GLN A 84 -6.72 8.81 21.05
N MET A 85 -5.63 8.23 21.54
CA MET A 85 -4.27 8.71 21.31
C MET A 85 -3.62 8.07 20.10
N ASN A 86 -4.05 6.87 19.70
CA ASN A 86 -3.55 6.15 18.55
C ASN A 86 -4.50 6.27 17.35
N SER A 87 -4.03 5.84 16.19
CA SER A 87 -4.80 5.70 14.95
C SER A 87 -5.13 4.24 14.68
N GLY A 88 -6.30 3.99 14.10
CA GLY A 88 -6.71 2.67 13.65
C GLY A 88 -6.67 2.58 12.12
N ILE A 89 -6.08 1.52 11.57
CA ILE A 89 -6.00 1.26 10.14
C ILE A 89 -6.62 -0.09 9.83
N LYS A 90 -7.49 -0.13 8.83
CA LYS A 90 -8.08 -1.35 8.29
C LYS A 90 -7.88 -1.40 6.80
N PHE A 91 -7.41 -2.54 6.30
CA PHE A 91 -7.21 -2.77 4.88
C PHE A 91 -8.29 -3.66 4.30
N THR A 92 -8.59 -3.41 3.02
CA THR A 92 -9.32 -4.29 2.12
C THR A 92 -8.45 -4.50 0.89
N PHE A 93 -8.28 -5.75 0.47
CA PHE A 93 -7.42 -6.11 -0.64
C PHE A 93 -8.27 -6.64 -1.79
N ALA A 94 -8.20 -5.96 -2.94
CA ALA A 94 -8.79 -6.45 -4.17
C ALA A 94 -8.07 -7.72 -4.66
N GLU A 95 -8.72 -8.50 -5.49
CA GLU A 95 -8.12 -9.70 -6.09
C GLU A 95 -6.88 -9.36 -6.91
N SER A 96 -6.92 -8.28 -7.69
CA SER A 96 -5.77 -7.79 -8.46
C SER A 96 -4.53 -7.51 -7.60
N PHE A 97 -4.73 -6.97 -6.39
CA PHE A 97 -3.64 -6.76 -5.44
C PHE A 97 -3.06 -8.10 -4.97
N ARG A 98 -3.91 -9.03 -4.54
CA ARG A 98 -3.47 -10.35 -4.04
C ARG A 98 -2.75 -11.19 -5.11
N ASN A 99 -3.19 -11.07 -6.36
CA ASN A 99 -2.55 -11.75 -7.49
C ASN A 99 -1.16 -11.18 -7.80
N ARG A 100 -0.98 -9.85 -7.66
CA ARG A 100 0.32 -9.19 -7.87
C ARG A 100 1.30 -9.40 -6.71
N PHE A 101 0.78 -9.45 -5.49
CA PHE A 101 1.54 -9.63 -4.25
C PHE A 101 1.10 -10.94 -3.58
N PRO A 102 1.53 -12.10 -4.11
CA PRO A 102 1.09 -13.39 -3.59
C PRO A 102 1.60 -13.63 -2.18
N GLY A 103 0.85 -14.40 -1.40
CA GLY A 103 1.18 -14.70 0.00
C GLY A 103 -0.02 -14.58 0.91
N SER A 104 0.21 -14.49 2.20
CA SER A 104 -0.85 -14.47 3.21
C SER A 104 -1.19 -13.07 3.74
N GLY A 105 -0.40 -12.05 3.40
CA GLY A 105 -0.59 -10.69 3.89
C GLY A 105 0.56 -9.75 3.56
N ILE A 106 0.59 -8.66 4.28
CA ILE A 106 1.58 -7.58 4.20
C ILE A 106 2.13 -7.27 5.59
N THR A 107 3.25 -6.58 5.66
CA THR A 107 3.84 -6.13 6.91
C THR A 107 3.65 -4.62 7.06
N LEU A 108 3.17 -4.19 8.21
CA LEU A 108 3.11 -2.78 8.61
C LEU A 108 4.29 -2.50 9.54
N ARG A 109 5.04 -1.43 9.27
CA ARG A 109 6.18 -1.02 10.07
C ARG A 109 6.03 0.45 10.46
N ASP A 110 6.14 0.74 11.76
CA ASP A 110 6.13 2.11 12.26
C ASP A 110 7.52 2.78 12.18
N ASN A 111 7.58 4.07 12.54
CA ASN A 111 8.81 4.84 12.57
C ASN A 111 9.83 4.37 13.65
N ASN A 112 9.42 3.54 14.61
CA ASN A 112 10.28 2.90 15.60
C ASN A 112 10.74 1.49 15.18
N SER A 113 10.52 1.12 13.92
CA SER A 113 10.83 -0.20 13.35
C SER A 113 10.04 -1.35 13.99
N LYS A 114 8.93 -1.06 14.69
CA LYS A 114 8.01 -2.07 15.18
C LYS A 114 7.13 -2.54 14.04
N VAL A 115 6.92 -3.86 13.98
CA VAL A 115 6.20 -4.49 12.87
C VAL A 115 4.92 -5.18 13.33
N LEU A 116 3.91 -5.14 12.46
CA LEU A 116 2.67 -5.89 12.63
C LEU A 116 2.31 -6.54 11.30
N PHE A 117 2.21 -7.87 11.29
CA PHE A 117 1.76 -8.60 10.10
C PHE A 117 0.25 -8.47 9.94
N TYR A 118 -0.20 -7.98 8.78
CA TYR A 118 -1.61 -7.81 8.42
C TYR A 118 -2.01 -8.84 7.35
N ALA A 119 -2.69 -9.90 7.78
CA ALA A 119 -3.14 -10.95 6.88
C ALA A 119 -4.21 -10.44 5.89
N TYR A 120 -4.27 -10.99 4.66
CA TYR A 120 -5.27 -10.60 3.65
C TYR A 120 -6.72 -10.84 4.07
N ASN A 121 -6.94 -11.76 5.01
CA ASN A 121 -8.26 -12.04 5.58
C ASN A 121 -8.50 -11.34 6.92
N GLU A 122 -7.57 -10.50 7.42
CA GLU A 122 -7.73 -9.74 8.66
C GLU A 122 -8.87 -8.73 8.52
N ARG A 123 -9.70 -8.59 9.54
CA ARG A 123 -10.86 -7.71 9.54
C ARG A 123 -10.84 -6.68 10.67
N ARG A 124 -9.92 -6.81 11.60
CA ARG A 124 -9.76 -5.88 12.72
C ARG A 124 -9.01 -4.63 12.28
N TYR A 125 -9.11 -3.58 13.07
CA TYR A 125 -8.23 -2.44 12.95
C TYR A 125 -6.88 -2.77 13.60
N ALA A 126 -5.81 -2.44 12.88
CA ALA A 126 -4.46 -2.35 13.41
C ALA A 126 -4.28 -0.94 14.01
N TYR A 127 -3.82 -0.85 15.23
CA TYR A 127 -3.62 0.41 15.93
C TYR A 127 -2.14 0.75 16.05
N PHE A 128 -1.81 2.01 15.78
CA PHE A 128 -0.46 2.56 15.81
C PHE A 128 -0.47 3.90 16.53
N MET A 129 0.57 4.20 17.28
CA MET A 129 0.81 5.55 17.77
C MET A 129 1.05 6.50 16.58
N PRO A 130 0.80 7.83 16.73
CA PRO A 130 1.04 8.82 15.68
C PRO A 130 2.46 8.74 15.12
N GLY A 131 2.58 8.84 13.81
CA GLY A 131 3.87 8.77 13.11
C GLY A 131 3.72 8.20 11.70
N THR A 132 4.83 7.83 11.10
CA THR A 132 4.87 7.24 9.76
C THR A 132 4.69 5.72 9.83
N ILE A 133 3.85 5.20 8.95
CA ILE A 133 3.63 3.76 8.76
C ILE A 133 4.01 3.37 7.34
N ASP A 134 4.90 2.41 7.21
CA ASP A 134 5.28 1.78 5.96
C ASP A 134 4.46 0.50 5.76
N LEU A 135 3.88 0.37 4.59
CA LEU A 135 3.25 -0.85 4.10
C LEU A 135 4.26 -1.60 3.23
N LEU A 136 4.66 -2.77 3.67
CA LEU A 136 5.71 -3.56 3.05
C LEU A 136 5.16 -4.88 2.52
N TYR A 137 5.65 -5.28 1.35
CA TYR A 137 5.49 -6.63 0.83
C TYR A 137 6.84 -7.34 0.89
N THR A 138 6.89 -8.44 1.61
CA THR A 138 8.10 -9.27 1.71
C THR A 138 8.09 -10.30 0.59
N LYS A 139 9.07 -10.22 -0.30
CA LYS A 139 9.27 -11.16 -1.41
C LYS A 139 9.70 -12.53 -0.88
N SER A 140 9.65 -13.56 -1.74
CA SER A 140 10.10 -14.92 -1.39
C SER A 140 11.59 -15.02 -1.05
N ASN A 141 12.42 -14.08 -1.53
CA ASN A 141 13.84 -13.99 -1.19
C ASN A 141 14.12 -13.25 0.14
N GLY A 142 13.08 -12.81 0.85
CA GLY A 142 13.18 -12.07 2.11
C GLY A 142 13.34 -10.56 1.97
N GLU A 143 13.37 -10.02 0.75
CA GLU A 143 13.45 -8.56 0.55
C GLU A 143 12.09 -7.90 0.75
N ASP A 144 12.10 -6.78 1.47
CA ASP A 144 10.94 -5.92 1.64
C ASP A 144 10.82 -4.92 0.50
N THR A 145 9.64 -4.85 -0.10
CA THR A 145 9.28 -3.82 -1.07
C THR A 145 8.31 -2.85 -0.41
N LEU A 146 8.66 -1.56 -0.38
CA LEU A 146 7.77 -0.51 0.12
C LEU A 146 6.63 -0.30 -0.90
N LEU A 147 5.39 -0.58 -0.48
CA LEU A 147 4.19 -0.38 -1.30
C LEU A 147 3.56 1.00 -1.07
N LEU A 148 3.53 1.44 0.17
CA LEU A 148 2.91 2.69 0.58
C LEU A 148 3.57 3.20 1.86
N ARG A 149 3.81 4.51 1.93
CA ARG A 149 4.19 5.21 3.15
C ARG A 149 3.11 6.21 3.52
N ARG A 150 2.72 6.23 4.79
CA ARG A 150 1.68 7.12 5.26
C ARG A 150 1.94 7.63 6.66
N GLU A 151 1.72 8.92 6.84
CA GLU A 151 1.64 9.54 8.14
C GLU A 151 0.24 9.34 8.73
N VAL A 152 0.18 9.00 10.00
CA VAL A 152 -1.05 8.88 10.79
C VAL A 152 -0.98 9.75 12.03
N VAL A 153 -2.13 10.28 12.41
CA VAL A 153 -2.28 11.19 13.54
C VAL A 153 -3.26 10.62 14.57
N GLU A 154 -3.23 11.14 15.78
CA GLU A 154 -4.16 10.72 16.84
C GLU A 154 -5.64 10.78 16.37
N LYS A 155 -6.48 9.91 16.91
CA LYS A 155 -7.93 9.79 16.63
C LYS A 155 -8.27 9.41 15.18
N GLN A 156 -7.29 9.20 14.32
CA GLN A 156 -7.54 8.90 12.93
C GLN A 156 -7.97 7.44 12.76
N MET A 157 -9.08 7.21 12.05
CA MET A 157 -9.55 5.89 11.68
C MET A 157 -9.56 5.77 10.16
N LEU A 158 -8.68 4.92 9.62
CA LEU A 158 -8.46 4.76 8.19
C LEU A 158 -9.05 3.44 7.71
N LYS A 159 -9.77 3.49 6.59
CA LYS A 159 -10.09 2.31 5.77
C LYS A 159 -9.39 2.49 4.43
N LEU A 160 -8.50 1.58 4.11
CA LEU A 160 -7.66 1.63 2.93
C LEU A 160 -8.00 0.44 2.04
N ASN A 161 -8.50 0.73 0.83
CA ASN A 161 -8.75 -0.28 -0.19
C ASN A 161 -7.54 -0.34 -1.11
N LEU A 162 -6.88 -1.49 -1.15
CA LEU A 162 -5.69 -1.70 -1.96
C LEU A 162 -6.05 -2.54 -3.18
N SER A 163 -5.79 -1.99 -4.35
CA SER A 163 -5.89 -2.67 -5.63
C SER A 163 -4.58 -2.53 -6.40
N TYR A 164 -4.36 -3.38 -7.37
CA TYR A 164 -3.26 -3.28 -8.31
C TYR A 164 -3.82 -3.06 -9.70
N SER A 165 -3.29 -2.07 -10.41
CA SER A 165 -3.52 -1.88 -11.83
C SER A 165 -2.18 -1.68 -12.52
N PRO A 166 -1.88 -2.43 -13.56
CA PRO A 166 -0.66 -2.24 -14.34
C PRO A 166 -0.66 -0.91 -15.10
N LEU A 167 -1.84 -0.36 -15.35
CA LEU A 167 -2.04 0.90 -16.06
C LEU A 167 -2.49 1.98 -15.09
N HIS A 168 -1.67 2.99 -14.91
CA HIS A 168 -1.99 4.14 -14.09
C HIS A 168 -2.32 5.33 -14.99
N LYS A 169 -3.61 5.52 -15.27
CA LYS A 169 -4.17 6.80 -15.71
C LYS A 169 -4.87 7.40 -14.50
N ASP A 170 -4.28 8.43 -13.92
CA ASP A 170 -4.79 9.27 -12.85
C ASP A 170 -5.12 8.61 -11.51
N ILE A 171 -4.34 8.99 -10.48
CA ILE A 171 -4.69 8.75 -9.09
C ILE A 171 -5.79 9.73 -8.70
N SER A 172 -7.03 9.37 -8.93
CA SER A 172 -8.13 10.06 -8.27
C SER A 172 -8.30 9.49 -6.87
N SER A 173 -7.76 10.17 -5.87
CA SER A 173 -8.01 9.88 -4.47
C SER A 173 -9.40 10.40 -4.13
N PHE A 174 -10.40 9.55 -4.03
CA PHE A 174 -11.69 9.93 -3.49
C PHE A 174 -11.62 9.91 -1.96
N ILE A 175 -11.63 11.09 -1.35
CA ILE A 175 -11.79 11.24 0.08
C ILE A 175 -13.28 11.29 0.38
N ARG A 176 -13.84 10.26 1.03
CA ARG A 176 -15.13 10.39 1.72
C ARG A 176 -14.85 10.69 3.17
N ILE A 177 -15.15 11.90 3.58
CA ILE A 177 -15.12 12.31 4.99
C ILE A 177 -16.52 12.06 5.55
N GLY A 178 -16.64 11.05 6.40
CA GLY A 178 -17.79 10.93 7.29
C GLY A 178 -17.43 11.62 8.61
N LEU A 179 -18.07 12.69 8.98
CA LEU A 179 -17.87 13.33 10.27
C LEU A 179 -18.63 12.55 11.34
N ASP A 180 -17.90 11.78 12.16
CA ASP A 180 -18.35 11.44 13.50
C ASP A 180 -17.69 12.45 14.44
N THR A 181 -18.46 13.08 15.32
CA THR A 181 -18.03 14.20 16.17
C THR A 181 -16.92 13.86 17.16
N THR A 182 -16.53 12.60 17.29
CA THR A 182 -15.47 12.11 18.19
C THR A 182 -14.26 11.48 17.50
N ARG A 183 -14.35 11.15 16.22
CA ARG A 183 -13.28 10.48 15.45
C ARG A 183 -13.25 10.96 14.01
N TYR A 184 -12.05 11.12 13.47
CA TYR A 184 -11.86 11.41 12.04
C TYR A 184 -11.83 10.10 11.25
N TRP A 185 -12.88 9.83 10.48
CA TRP A 185 -12.91 8.71 9.55
C TRP A 185 -12.38 9.15 8.19
N ASN A 186 -11.41 8.43 7.67
CA ASN A 186 -10.86 8.68 6.35
C ASN A 186 -10.85 7.37 5.55
N ASN A 187 -11.70 7.29 4.53
CA ASN A 187 -11.71 6.17 3.60
C ASN A 187 -10.90 6.58 2.38
N LYS A 188 -9.88 5.79 2.03
CA LYS A 188 -9.07 6.01 0.85
C LYS A 188 -8.93 4.73 0.05
N ASP A 189 -9.09 4.87 -1.26
CA ASP A 189 -8.76 3.85 -2.23
C ASP A 189 -7.34 4.11 -2.72
N TYR A 190 -6.49 3.09 -2.64
CA TYR A 190 -5.13 3.10 -3.18
C TYR A 190 -5.02 2.08 -4.28
N ASN A 191 -4.56 2.54 -5.44
CA ASN A 191 -4.12 1.68 -6.51
C ASN A 191 -2.58 1.63 -6.46
N ILE A 192 -2.03 0.47 -6.17
CA ILE A 192 -0.58 0.23 -6.14
C ILE A 192 -0.24 -0.42 -7.46
N GLY A 193 0.43 0.32 -8.34
CA GLY A 193 0.79 -0.12 -9.67
C GLY A 193 2.15 0.40 -10.08
N ILE A 194 2.61 -0.07 -11.23
CA ILE A 194 3.81 0.47 -11.87
C ILE A 194 3.47 1.90 -12.33
N SER A 195 4.28 2.88 -11.91
CA SER A 195 4.18 4.23 -12.45
C SER A 195 4.67 4.21 -13.91
N LEU A 196 3.76 4.34 -14.84
CA LEU A 196 4.10 4.42 -16.25
C LEU A 196 4.46 5.85 -16.63
N PRO A 197 5.39 6.08 -17.59
CA PRO A 197 5.65 7.39 -18.15
C PRO A 197 4.35 7.99 -18.71
N GLN A 198 4.21 9.31 -18.59
CA GLN A 198 3.04 10.02 -19.14
C GLN A 198 2.90 9.76 -20.64
N GLY A 199 1.68 9.47 -21.09
CA GLY A 199 1.39 9.18 -22.48
C GLY A 199 1.60 7.71 -22.89
N THR A 200 1.93 6.81 -21.94
CA THR A 200 1.96 5.36 -22.22
C THR A 200 0.53 4.84 -22.44
N LEU A 201 0.32 4.15 -23.55
CA LEU A 201 -0.95 3.53 -23.93
C LEU A 201 -1.03 2.08 -23.40
N SER A 202 -2.22 1.62 -23.07
CA SER A 202 -2.52 0.19 -22.94
C SER A 202 -2.52 -0.49 -24.31
N VAL A 203 -2.51 -1.82 -24.34
CA VAL A 203 -2.66 -2.55 -25.61
C VAL A 203 -3.98 -2.21 -26.30
N ALA A 204 -5.08 -2.14 -25.55
CA ALA A 204 -6.39 -1.78 -26.10
C ALA A 204 -6.41 -0.36 -26.68
N GLU A 205 -5.81 0.62 -25.99
CA GLU A 205 -5.70 2.00 -26.48
C GLU A 205 -4.80 2.11 -27.70
N ALA A 206 -3.67 1.40 -27.69
CA ALA A 206 -2.75 1.37 -28.83
C ALA A 206 -3.42 0.75 -30.06
N LYS A 207 -4.24 -0.29 -29.89
CA LYS A 207 -5.01 -0.88 -31.01
C LYS A 207 -6.01 0.11 -31.63
N ALA A 208 -6.49 1.08 -30.87
CA ALA A 208 -7.35 2.16 -31.37
C ALA A 208 -6.58 3.36 -31.97
N ALA A 209 -5.26 3.45 -31.76
CA ALA A 209 -4.42 4.57 -32.13
C ALA A 209 -3.59 4.28 -33.45
N VAL A 210 -4.20 3.59 -34.39
CA VAL A 210 -3.55 3.23 -35.66
C VAL A 210 -3.02 4.48 -36.39
N GLY A 211 -1.76 4.43 -36.82
CA GLY A 211 -1.07 5.53 -37.53
C GLY A 211 -0.24 6.44 -36.62
N GLU A 212 -0.40 6.36 -35.32
CA GLU A 212 0.42 7.09 -34.33
C GLU A 212 1.88 6.57 -34.34
N LYS A 213 2.83 7.50 -34.17
CA LYS A 213 4.27 7.20 -34.25
C LYS A 213 4.99 7.53 -32.95
N GLY A 214 5.99 6.70 -32.63
CA GLY A 214 6.83 6.92 -31.45
C GLY A 214 6.07 6.82 -30.11
N VAL A 215 4.97 6.10 -30.08
CA VAL A 215 4.14 5.94 -28.89
C VAL A 215 4.73 4.89 -27.96
N MET A 216 4.54 5.09 -26.66
CA MET A 216 4.85 4.09 -25.64
C MET A 216 3.63 3.21 -25.41
N VAL A 217 3.83 1.89 -25.46
CA VAL A 217 2.78 0.90 -25.18
C VAL A 217 3.23 0.02 -24.03
N PHE A 218 2.40 -0.08 -23.01
CA PHE A 218 2.58 -1.01 -21.92
C PHE A 218 1.78 -2.29 -22.17
N GLY A 219 2.36 -3.45 -21.85
CA GLY A 219 1.67 -4.73 -21.87
C GLY A 219 2.44 -5.82 -21.15
N TYR A 220 1.82 -6.99 -21.06
CA TYR A 220 2.48 -8.22 -20.61
C TYR A 220 2.84 -9.08 -21.79
N ILE A 221 4.04 -9.63 -21.82
CA ILE A 221 4.46 -10.59 -22.84
C ILE A 221 3.66 -11.87 -22.62
N VAL A 222 2.81 -12.24 -23.57
CA VAL A 222 1.95 -13.43 -23.47
C VAL A 222 2.40 -14.58 -24.38
N GLY A 223 3.27 -14.33 -25.35
CA GLY A 223 3.77 -15.36 -26.24
C GLY A 223 4.32 -14.83 -27.58
N THR A 224 4.41 -15.72 -28.54
CA THR A 224 4.74 -15.45 -29.95
C THR A 224 4.05 -16.48 -30.87
N ASP A 225 4.52 -16.67 -32.10
CA ASP A 225 4.03 -17.67 -33.07
C ASP A 225 2.51 -17.58 -33.29
N ALA A 226 2.03 -16.36 -33.68
CA ALA A 226 0.61 -16.10 -33.92
C ALA A 226 0.13 -16.78 -35.23
N THR A 227 -1.05 -17.37 -35.13
CA THR A 227 -1.87 -17.76 -36.29
C THR A 227 -3.18 -16.97 -36.26
N ALA A 228 -4.04 -17.11 -37.26
CA ALA A 228 -5.32 -16.42 -37.33
C ALA A 228 -6.21 -16.69 -36.09
N ASN A 229 -6.05 -17.87 -35.43
CA ASN A 229 -6.96 -18.33 -34.38
C ASN A 229 -6.24 -18.68 -33.06
N SER A 230 -4.93 -18.59 -32.98
CA SER A 230 -4.18 -18.99 -31.79
C SER A 230 -2.83 -18.30 -31.69
N ILE A 231 -2.29 -18.25 -30.49
CA ILE A 231 -0.93 -17.84 -30.18
C ILE A 231 -0.24 -18.96 -29.38
N ARG A 232 1.07 -19.03 -29.45
CA ARG A 232 1.85 -19.91 -28.63
C ARG A 232 2.26 -19.20 -27.36
N VAL A 233 1.81 -19.70 -26.22
CA VAL A 233 2.03 -19.12 -24.88
C VAL A 233 3.11 -19.82 -24.06
N GLY A 234 3.71 -20.88 -24.57
CA GLY A 234 4.76 -21.66 -23.92
C GLY A 234 5.75 -22.29 -24.90
N PRO A 235 6.98 -22.58 -24.45
CA PRO A 235 8.02 -23.15 -25.30
C PRO A 235 7.64 -24.54 -25.85
N PRO A 236 8.28 -25.00 -26.95
CA PRO A 236 9.28 -24.28 -27.72
C PRO A 236 8.69 -23.21 -28.61
N PHE A 237 9.33 -22.03 -28.65
CA PHE A 237 8.99 -20.95 -29.57
C PHE A 237 9.80 -21.07 -30.86
N SER A 238 9.26 -20.57 -31.99
CA SER A 238 9.92 -20.65 -33.29
C SER A 238 10.27 -19.29 -33.89
N SER A 239 9.54 -18.22 -33.51
CA SER A 239 9.81 -16.88 -33.99
C SER A 239 10.63 -16.07 -32.99
N ASP A 240 11.75 -15.52 -33.49
CA ASP A 240 12.57 -14.54 -32.75
C ASP A 240 12.33 -13.09 -33.24
N THR A 241 11.40 -12.89 -34.18
CA THR A 241 11.20 -11.61 -34.87
C THR A 241 10.15 -10.71 -34.24
N TYR A 242 9.32 -11.24 -33.35
CA TYR A 242 8.27 -10.51 -32.65
C TYR A 242 7.85 -11.22 -31.37
N ILE A 243 7.27 -10.45 -30.49
CA ILE A 243 6.55 -10.92 -29.31
C ILE A 243 5.09 -10.47 -29.39
N ILE A 244 4.25 -11.09 -28.58
CA ILE A 244 2.84 -10.70 -28.45
C ILE A 244 2.63 -10.19 -27.03
N ILE A 245 1.97 -9.04 -26.92
CA ILE A 245 1.63 -8.41 -25.65
C ILE A 245 0.11 -8.29 -25.49
N GLY A 246 -0.34 -8.31 -24.24
CA GLY A 246 -1.74 -8.10 -23.84
C GLY A 246 -1.84 -7.23 -22.60
N ASP A 247 -3.02 -6.71 -22.31
CA ASP A 247 -3.28 -5.91 -21.11
C ASP A 247 -3.28 -6.75 -19.81
N SER A 248 -3.31 -8.08 -19.93
CA SER A 248 -3.23 -9.03 -18.83
C SER A 248 -2.33 -10.20 -19.18
N ARG A 249 -1.65 -10.77 -18.17
CA ARG A 249 -0.80 -11.97 -18.31
C ARG A 249 -1.57 -13.22 -18.77
N SER A 250 -2.87 -13.24 -18.56
CA SER A 250 -3.78 -14.35 -18.90
C SER A 250 -4.76 -14.02 -20.03
N ASP A 251 -4.53 -12.95 -20.76
CA ASP A 251 -5.37 -12.62 -21.92
C ASP A 251 -4.82 -13.33 -23.14
N PHE A 252 -5.59 -14.29 -23.66
CA PHE A 252 -5.24 -15.09 -24.84
C PHE A 252 -6.21 -14.88 -25.99
N ASN A 253 -7.12 -13.90 -25.88
CA ASN A 253 -8.01 -13.54 -26.96
C ASN A 253 -7.25 -12.70 -28.01
N SER A 254 -7.08 -13.23 -29.22
CA SER A 254 -6.34 -12.60 -30.32
C SER A 254 -6.81 -11.17 -30.63
N GLU A 255 -8.09 -10.85 -30.43
CA GLU A 255 -8.64 -9.51 -30.65
C GLU A 255 -8.10 -8.47 -29.65
N ARG A 256 -7.65 -8.91 -28.48
CA ARG A 256 -7.13 -8.05 -27.40
C ARG A 256 -5.62 -7.99 -27.35
N LEU A 257 -4.95 -8.75 -28.22
CA LEU A 257 -3.51 -8.87 -28.25
C LEU A 257 -2.90 -8.01 -29.35
N MET A 258 -1.64 -7.66 -29.19
CA MET A 258 -0.86 -6.89 -30.15
C MET A 258 0.49 -7.55 -30.39
N ALA A 259 0.82 -7.75 -31.65
CA ALA A 259 2.17 -8.17 -32.04
C ALA A 259 3.12 -6.96 -32.05
N VAL A 260 4.31 -7.16 -31.51
CA VAL A 260 5.38 -6.15 -31.44
C VAL A 260 6.61 -6.65 -32.20
N GLU A 261 7.05 -5.89 -33.17
CA GLU A 261 8.25 -6.20 -33.93
C GLU A 261 9.50 -6.10 -33.06
N LEU A 262 10.37 -7.10 -33.19
CA LEU A 262 11.73 -7.08 -32.70
C LEU A 262 12.69 -6.81 -33.86
N PRO A 263 13.21 -5.58 -34.00
CA PRO A 263 13.98 -5.20 -35.21
C PRO A 263 15.23 -6.08 -35.39
N SER A 264 15.53 -6.40 -36.64
CA SER A 264 16.70 -7.24 -36.98
C SER A 264 18.01 -6.59 -36.51
N LYS A 265 18.91 -7.41 -35.94
CA LYS A 265 20.23 -6.96 -35.46
C LYS A 265 20.16 -5.88 -34.38
N SER A 266 19.12 -5.87 -33.57
CA SER A 266 18.94 -4.93 -32.46
C SER A 266 19.09 -5.62 -31.12
N GLN A 267 19.55 -4.86 -30.12
CA GLN A 267 19.57 -5.32 -28.73
C GLN A 267 18.18 -5.72 -28.24
N ILE A 268 17.13 -5.03 -28.72
CA ILE A 268 15.74 -5.34 -28.40
C ILE A 268 15.39 -6.79 -28.78
N ARG A 269 15.85 -7.25 -29.97
CA ARG A 269 15.63 -8.63 -30.38
C ARG A 269 16.44 -9.60 -29.54
N GLU A 270 17.69 -9.28 -29.25
CA GLU A 270 18.53 -10.13 -28.41
C GLU A 270 17.92 -10.34 -27.03
N ASP A 271 17.40 -9.28 -26.43
CA ASP A 271 16.91 -9.28 -25.04
C ASP A 271 15.47 -9.76 -24.89
N LEU A 272 14.61 -9.61 -25.91
CA LEU A 272 13.17 -9.89 -25.78
C LEU A 272 12.65 -11.08 -26.61
N ASN A 273 13.47 -11.72 -27.45
CA ASN A 273 12.99 -12.86 -28.21
C ASN A 273 12.75 -14.09 -27.32
N LEU A 274 11.58 -14.69 -27.46
CA LEU A 274 11.16 -15.81 -26.61
C LEU A 274 11.82 -17.14 -26.97
N VAL A 275 12.51 -17.24 -28.10
CA VAL A 275 13.29 -18.42 -28.45
C VAL A 275 14.48 -18.57 -27.50
N SER A 276 15.16 -17.44 -27.22
CA SER A 276 16.30 -17.37 -26.28
C SER A 276 15.87 -17.13 -24.84
N HIS A 277 14.75 -16.41 -24.62
CA HIS A 277 14.28 -15.94 -23.33
C HIS A 277 12.82 -16.36 -23.04
N PRO A 278 12.52 -17.68 -22.98
CA PRO A 278 11.16 -18.16 -22.74
C PRO A 278 10.62 -17.77 -21.35
N GLU A 279 11.50 -17.45 -20.40
CA GLU A 279 11.17 -16.98 -19.06
C GLU A 279 10.48 -15.59 -19.03
N LEU A 280 10.58 -14.82 -20.13
CA LEU A 280 9.94 -13.52 -20.23
C LEU A 280 8.41 -13.60 -20.44
N VAL A 281 7.85 -14.78 -20.67
CA VAL A 281 6.39 -14.92 -20.70
C VAL A 281 5.80 -14.54 -19.34
N GLY A 282 4.88 -13.57 -19.36
CA GLY A 282 4.29 -12.95 -18.17
C GLY A 282 5.03 -11.72 -17.64
N ALA A 283 6.20 -11.38 -18.19
CA ALA A 283 6.90 -10.14 -17.84
C ALA A 283 6.12 -8.90 -18.32
N ALA A 284 6.16 -7.85 -17.50
CA ALA A 284 5.61 -6.54 -17.86
C ALA A 284 6.65 -5.73 -18.65
N VAL A 285 6.23 -5.09 -19.74
CA VAL A 285 7.14 -4.35 -20.63
C VAL A 285 6.49 -3.07 -21.13
N ILE A 286 7.29 -1.99 -21.23
CA ILE A 286 6.96 -0.80 -22.00
C ILE A 286 7.79 -0.86 -23.29
N LEU A 287 7.13 -0.64 -24.42
CA LEU A 287 7.76 -0.65 -25.75
C LEU A 287 7.44 0.66 -26.47
N THR A 288 8.42 1.22 -27.18
CA THR A 288 8.22 2.45 -27.95
C THR A 288 8.34 2.13 -29.42
N GLY A 289 7.33 2.50 -30.21
CA GLY A 289 7.31 2.23 -31.65
C GLY A 289 6.16 2.94 -32.36
N ASP A 290 5.87 2.51 -33.58
CA ASP A 290 4.84 3.06 -34.46
C ASP A 290 3.67 2.07 -34.57
N ILE A 291 2.43 2.53 -34.38
CA ILE A 291 1.23 1.68 -34.48
C ILE A 291 0.86 1.55 -35.95
N VAL A 292 0.83 0.31 -36.44
CA VAL A 292 0.42 -0.04 -37.78
C VAL A 292 -0.93 -0.76 -37.79
N GLU A 293 -1.65 -0.65 -38.95
CA GLU A 293 -2.99 -1.22 -39.09
C GLU A 293 -3.02 -2.75 -39.01
N SER A 294 -1.97 -3.41 -39.48
CA SER A 294 -1.92 -4.89 -39.47
C SER A 294 -0.50 -5.41 -39.30
N TYR A 295 -0.35 -6.35 -38.35
CA TYR A 295 0.90 -7.07 -38.13
C TYR A 295 0.63 -8.46 -37.52
N GLN A 296 1.24 -9.51 -38.11
CA GLN A 296 1.22 -10.89 -37.60
C GLN A 296 -0.17 -11.50 -37.31
N SER A 297 -1.14 -11.28 -38.19
CA SER A 297 -2.52 -11.83 -38.09
C SER A 297 -3.30 -11.43 -36.82
N LEU A 298 -2.82 -10.45 -36.04
CA LEU A 298 -3.48 -9.97 -34.80
C LEU A 298 -4.14 -8.59 -34.97
N GLY A 299 -4.31 -8.10 -36.20
CA GLY A 299 -4.76 -6.74 -36.51
C GLY A 299 -3.65 -5.73 -36.27
N SER A 300 -3.97 -4.59 -35.66
CA SER A 300 -2.97 -3.55 -35.40
C SER A 300 -1.81 -4.05 -34.56
N GLY A 301 -0.60 -3.57 -34.87
CA GLY A 301 0.63 -3.98 -34.23
C GLY A 301 1.61 -2.84 -34.00
N LEU A 302 2.66 -3.07 -33.23
CA LEU A 302 3.74 -2.12 -32.97
C LEU A 302 4.95 -2.49 -33.86
N LYS A 303 5.38 -1.57 -34.70
CA LYS A 303 6.56 -1.72 -35.56
C LYS A 303 7.57 -0.61 -35.30
N ASN A 304 8.74 -0.73 -35.94
CA ASN A 304 9.84 0.21 -35.74
C ASN A 304 10.16 0.40 -34.27
N THR A 305 10.18 -0.69 -33.49
CA THR A 305 10.44 -0.65 -32.05
C THR A 305 11.83 -0.09 -31.80
N LYS A 306 11.91 1.02 -31.00
CA LYS A 306 13.13 1.80 -30.77
C LYS A 306 13.66 1.66 -29.35
N ALA A 307 12.80 1.37 -28.40
CA ALA A 307 13.14 1.27 -26.99
C ALA A 307 12.20 0.30 -26.27
N TYR A 308 12.70 -0.29 -25.19
CA TYR A 308 11.92 -1.09 -24.28
C TYR A 308 12.39 -0.88 -22.83
N THR A 309 11.52 -1.20 -21.88
CA THR A 309 11.82 -1.28 -20.44
C THR A 309 11.08 -2.47 -19.89
N LEU A 310 11.80 -3.48 -19.39
CA LEU A 310 11.21 -4.54 -18.58
C LEU A 310 10.94 -3.99 -17.18
N LEU A 311 9.76 -4.30 -16.66
CA LEU A 311 9.32 -3.84 -15.34
C LEU A 311 9.32 -5.04 -14.40
N GLU A 312 10.03 -4.92 -13.30
CA GLU A 312 10.16 -5.95 -12.25
C GLU A 312 8.88 -6.13 -11.41
#